data_a07395e43bf4446664dccbf584c4b5c4
#
_entry.id   a07395e43bf4446664dccbf584c4b5c4
#
_cell.length_a   1.000
_cell.length_b   1.000
_cell.length_c   1.000
_cell.angle_alpha   90.00
_cell.angle_beta   90.00
_cell.angle_gamma   90.00
#
_symmetry.space_group_name_H-M   'P 1'
#
loop_
_entity.id
_entity.type
_entity.pdbx_description
1 polymer ?
#
loop_
_entity_poly.entity_id
_entity_poly.type
_entity_poly.pdbx_seq_one_letter_code
_entity_poly.pdbx_strand_id
1 'polypeptide(L)'
;MLFRSDHFQVNVKNYAQDPKKEIAGLKNLIQRGISGGFYNIDIDTSTLVDLSKPNVVEQQRANFEVGVELTQYIRELEPDGVTISVGGEIGEVGKENSNEQELRAYLDNFNELLEKNRSGATTISKISIQTGTSHGGVPLPDGSVAEVNLDFDTLENLSRISREDYGLAGAVQHGASTLPQDLFHKFAELETAEIHLATDFQNMIYGSTLFPADFKEEIYTHLREKFVGEKKSDQTDEQFIYKTRKKGFGEFKSRFWGLSNEIREGIGKELETKMDFLFDKLAVQNTKDAVNKTVEQVPIQPNLENEISASS
;
A
#
# COMPACT_ATOMS: atom_id res chain seq x y z
N MET A 1 1.40 -2.28 -15.99
CA MET A 1 0.65 -2.03 -14.74
C MET A 1 0.67 -3.33 -13.97
N LEU A 2 1.27 -3.36 -12.80
CA LEU A 2 1.27 -4.55 -11.95
C LEU A 2 0.08 -4.45 -11.00
N PHE A 3 -0.74 -5.49 -10.92
CA PHE A 3 -1.72 -5.61 -9.86
C PHE A 3 -0.98 -5.83 -8.55
N ARG A 4 -1.32 -5.04 -7.56
CA ARG A 4 -0.64 -4.97 -6.30
C ARG A 4 -1.64 -5.09 -5.17
N SER A 5 -1.27 -5.83 -4.15
CA SER A 5 -1.97 -5.86 -2.89
C SER A 5 -1.11 -5.19 -1.84
N ASP A 6 -1.56 -4.03 -1.42
CA ASP A 6 -0.87 -3.15 -0.49
C ASP A 6 -1.47 -3.27 0.91
N HIS A 7 -0.64 -3.07 1.94
CA HIS A 7 -1.01 -3.12 3.34
C HIS A 7 -1.71 -4.41 3.79
N PHE A 8 -1.01 -5.53 3.70
CA PHE A 8 -1.34 -6.69 4.52
C PHE A 8 -0.94 -6.38 5.95
N GLN A 9 -1.73 -5.50 6.58
CA GLN A 9 -1.40 -4.88 7.86
C GLN A 9 -1.88 -5.73 9.02
N VAL A 10 -1.00 -5.94 10.01
CA VAL A 10 -1.36 -6.55 11.28
C VAL A 10 -2.24 -5.61 12.09
N ASN A 11 -3.39 -6.10 12.53
CA ASN A 11 -4.21 -5.37 13.48
C ASN A 11 -3.67 -5.56 14.89
N VAL A 12 -3.02 -4.53 15.45
CA VAL A 12 -2.37 -4.59 16.76
C VAL A 12 -3.30 -5.01 17.89
N LYS A 13 -4.58 -4.63 17.84
CA LYS A 13 -5.56 -5.00 18.89
C LYS A 13 -5.90 -6.49 18.83
N ASN A 14 -6.13 -7.01 17.64
CA ASN A 14 -6.38 -8.43 17.43
C ASN A 14 -5.13 -9.26 17.77
N TYR A 15 -3.97 -8.80 17.34
CA TYR A 15 -2.69 -9.44 17.64
C TYR A 15 -2.42 -9.51 19.14
N ALA A 16 -2.70 -8.45 19.88
CA ALA A 16 -2.56 -8.45 21.34
C ALA A 16 -3.53 -9.42 22.05
N GLN A 17 -4.68 -9.72 21.46
CA GLN A 17 -5.66 -10.68 21.99
C GLN A 17 -5.32 -12.12 21.62
N ASP A 18 -5.01 -12.37 20.34
CA ASP A 18 -4.70 -13.69 19.80
C ASP A 18 -3.77 -13.56 18.58
N PRO A 19 -2.43 -13.55 18.80
CA PRO A 19 -1.46 -13.43 17.72
C PRO A 19 -1.63 -14.50 16.64
N LYS A 20 -1.91 -15.75 17.04
CA LYS A 20 -2.04 -16.86 16.10
C LYS A 20 -3.23 -16.69 15.17
N LYS A 21 -4.34 -16.24 15.71
CA LYS A 21 -5.57 -15.99 14.93
C LYS A 21 -5.38 -14.84 13.96
N GLU A 22 -4.74 -13.75 14.39
CA GLU A 22 -4.46 -12.59 13.52
C GLU A 22 -3.56 -12.98 12.36
N ILE A 23 -2.44 -13.66 12.63
CA ILE A 23 -1.51 -14.12 11.59
C ILE A 23 -2.17 -15.14 10.65
N ALA A 24 -2.97 -16.07 11.16
CA ALA A 24 -3.72 -17.00 10.32
C ALA A 24 -4.70 -16.26 9.38
N GLY A 25 -5.34 -15.20 9.86
CA GLY A 25 -6.21 -14.33 9.05
C GLY A 25 -5.44 -13.66 7.90
N LEU A 26 -4.26 -13.11 8.21
CA LEU A 26 -3.38 -12.51 7.19
C LEU A 26 -2.87 -13.54 6.19
N LYS A 27 -2.45 -14.71 6.62
CA LYS A 27 -2.04 -15.80 5.73
C LYS A 27 -3.17 -16.22 4.78
N ASN A 28 -4.40 -16.30 5.26
CA ASN A 28 -5.56 -16.56 4.39
C ASN A 28 -5.76 -15.45 3.36
N LEU A 29 -5.63 -14.19 3.76
CA LEU A 29 -5.74 -13.05 2.85
C LEU A 29 -4.62 -13.05 1.80
N ILE A 30 -3.37 -13.32 2.19
CA ILE A 30 -2.22 -13.47 1.29
C ILE A 30 -2.48 -14.59 0.27
N GLN A 31 -2.91 -15.76 0.72
CA GLN A 31 -3.22 -16.89 -0.17
C GLN A 31 -4.28 -16.52 -1.20
N ARG A 32 -5.34 -15.84 -0.78
CA ARG A 32 -6.38 -15.34 -1.70
C ARG A 32 -5.86 -14.30 -2.68
N GLY A 33 -4.95 -13.42 -2.24
CA GLY A 33 -4.29 -12.46 -3.11
C GLY A 33 -3.46 -13.14 -4.19
N ILE A 34 -2.61 -14.10 -3.80
CA ILE A 34 -1.78 -14.87 -4.73
C ILE A 34 -2.66 -15.65 -5.72
N SER A 35 -3.70 -16.34 -5.24
CA SER A 35 -4.66 -17.05 -6.10
C SER A 35 -5.38 -16.11 -7.08
N GLY A 36 -5.62 -14.85 -6.67
CA GLY A 36 -6.18 -13.80 -7.52
C GLY A 36 -5.18 -13.16 -8.50
N GLY A 37 -3.93 -13.62 -8.54
CA GLY A 37 -2.89 -13.12 -9.45
C GLY A 37 -2.14 -11.88 -8.96
N PHE A 38 -2.18 -11.59 -7.64
CA PHE A 38 -1.40 -10.50 -7.05
C PHE A 38 -0.01 -11.01 -6.67
N TYR A 39 1.00 -10.67 -7.49
CA TYR A 39 2.39 -11.07 -7.30
C TYR A 39 3.31 -9.91 -6.87
N ASN A 40 2.71 -8.90 -6.29
CA ASN A 40 3.38 -7.81 -5.60
C ASN A 40 2.62 -7.58 -4.28
N ILE A 41 3.22 -7.97 -3.16
CA ILE A 41 2.58 -8.04 -1.84
C ILE A 41 3.39 -7.24 -0.84
N ASP A 42 2.77 -6.24 -0.21
CA ASP A 42 3.40 -5.47 0.84
C ASP A 42 2.85 -5.87 2.20
N ILE A 43 3.76 -6.34 3.05
CA ILE A 43 3.49 -6.74 4.42
C ILE A 43 3.72 -5.54 5.32
N ASP A 44 2.69 -5.15 6.07
CA ASP A 44 2.79 -4.11 7.07
C ASP A 44 2.64 -4.70 8.48
N THR A 45 3.78 -5.01 9.07
CA THR A 45 3.91 -5.46 10.45
C THR A 45 4.42 -4.33 11.37
N SER A 46 4.61 -3.13 10.84
CA SER A 46 5.12 -1.96 11.56
C SER A 46 4.23 -1.51 12.73
N THR A 47 2.95 -1.84 12.70
CA THR A 47 2.02 -1.63 13.81
C THR A 47 2.43 -2.34 15.10
N LEU A 48 3.34 -3.32 15.01
CA LEU A 48 3.87 -4.08 16.15
C LEU A 48 5.14 -3.47 16.76
N VAL A 49 5.64 -2.34 16.23
CA VAL A 49 6.77 -1.62 16.80
C VAL A 49 6.42 -1.16 18.22
N ASP A 50 7.31 -1.43 19.17
CA ASP A 50 7.11 -1.10 20.59
C ASP A 50 8.17 -0.14 21.09
N LEU A 51 7.87 1.15 21.07
CA LEU A 51 8.76 2.22 21.50
C LEU A 51 9.11 2.20 23.01
N SER A 52 8.43 1.38 23.82
CA SER A 52 8.75 1.22 25.23
C SER A 52 10.01 0.37 25.45
N LYS A 53 10.51 -0.31 24.42
CA LYS A 53 11.70 -1.16 24.51
C LYS A 53 13.00 -0.34 24.55
N PRO A 54 14.06 -0.89 25.17
CA PRO A 54 15.26 -0.12 25.51
C PRO A 54 16.15 0.27 24.33
N ASN A 55 16.02 -0.39 23.19
CA ASN A 55 16.81 -0.11 21.99
C ASN A 55 16.02 -0.42 20.71
N VAL A 56 16.51 0.11 19.58
CA VAL A 56 15.81 0.05 18.28
C VAL A 56 15.58 -1.39 17.83
N VAL A 57 16.50 -2.30 18.04
CA VAL A 57 16.33 -3.73 17.66
C VAL A 57 15.15 -4.35 18.42
N GLU A 58 15.10 -4.13 19.74
CA GLU A 58 14.00 -4.63 20.57
C GLU A 58 12.66 -3.95 20.21
N GLN A 59 12.68 -2.67 19.82
CA GLN A 59 11.50 -1.95 19.35
C GLN A 59 10.96 -2.56 18.05
N GLN A 60 11.82 -2.93 17.12
CA GLN A 60 11.50 -3.50 15.83
C GLN A 60 11.28 -5.03 15.85
N ARG A 61 11.57 -5.72 16.96
CA ARG A 61 11.61 -7.18 17.04
C ARG A 61 10.33 -7.83 16.50
N ALA A 62 9.17 -7.48 17.02
CA ALA A 62 7.92 -8.06 16.58
C ALA A 62 7.61 -7.76 15.10
N ASN A 63 8.03 -6.58 14.62
CA ASN A 63 7.90 -6.17 13.23
C ASN A 63 8.67 -7.13 12.31
N PHE A 64 9.99 -7.32 12.52
CA PHE A 64 10.76 -8.19 11.63
C PHE A 64 10.47 -9.68 11.83
N GLU A 65 10.17 -10.16 13.03
CA GLU A 65 9.84 -11.57 13.27
C GLU A 65 8.56 -11.99 12.54
N VAL A 66 7.50 -11.21 12.67
CA VAL A 66 6.23 -11.48 11.96
C VAL A 66 6.38 -11.23 10.45
N GLY A 67 7.13 -10.22 10.05
CA GLY A 67 7.47 -9.97 8.64
C GLY A 67 8.16 -11.16 7.99
N VAL A 68 9.13 -11.77 8.67
CA VAL A 68 9.80 -13.01 8.20
C VAL A 68 8.82 -14.18 8.10
N GLU A 69 7.96 -14.38 9.11
CA GLU A 69 6.96 -15.46 9.08
C GLU A 69 6.02 -15.34 7.87
N LEU A 70 5.52 -14.13 7.58
CA LEU A 70 4.64 -13.89 6.45
C LEU A 70 5.38 -13.99 5.12
N THR A 71 6.63 -13.51 5.04
CA THR A 71 7.47 -13.66 3.84
C THR A 71 7.73 -15.12 3.52
N GLN A 72 8.09 -15.93 4.50
CA GLN A 72 8.28 -17.37 4.30
C GLN A 72 7.01 -18.03 3.76
N TYR A 73 5.85 -17.67 4.29
CA TYR A 73 4.58 -18.18 3.81
C TYR A 73 4.30 -17.78 2.36
N ILE A 74 4.63 -16.53 1.96
CA ILE A 74 4.52 -16.11 0.55
C ILE A 74 5.43 -16.97 -0.34
N ARG A 75 6.70 -17.20 0.08
CA ARG A 75 7.67 -18.03 -0.66
C ARG A 75 7.22 -19.49 -0.81
N GLU A 76 6.38 -20.00 0.08
CA GLU A 76 5.78 -21.33 -0.03
C GLU A 76 4.63 -21.40 -1.05
N LEU A 77 3.99 -20.28 -1.32
CA LEU A 77 2.84 -20.15 -2.22
C LEU A 77 3.21 -19.64 -3.62
N GLU A 78 4.48 -19.33 -3.87
CA GLU A 78 4.92 -18.84 -5.18
C GLU A 78 4.62 -19.85 -6.28
N PRO A 79 3.99 -19.43 -7.39
CA PRO A 79 3.85 -20.25 -8.56
C PRO A 79 5.22 -20.58 -9.19
N ASP A 80 5.33 -21.69 -9.88
CA ASP A 80 6.55 -22.10 -10.55
C ASP A 80 7.06 -21.00 -11.51
N GLY A 81 8.32 -20.65 -11.36
CA GLY A 81 8.98 -19.62 -12.17
C GLY A 81 8.65 -18.17 -11.79
N VAL A 82 7.86 -17.95 -10.74
CA VAL A 82 7.54 -16.60 -10.24
C VAL A 82 8.18 -16.37 -8.89
N THR A 83 8.92 -15.28 -8.77
CA THR A 83 9.31 -14.73 -7.47
C THR A 83 8.42 -13.53 -7.16
N ILE A 84 7.58 -13.66 -6.13
CA ILE A 84 6.67 -12.59 -5.71
C ILE A 84 7.49 -11.43 -5.12
N SER A 85 7.24 -10.21 -5.61
CA SER A 85 7.81 -9.01 -4.98
C SER A 85 7.16 -8.80 -3.62
N VAL A 86 7.96 -8.86 -2.56
CA VAL A 86 7.49 -8.61 -1.20
C VAL A 86 8.04 -7.29 -0.71
N GLY A 87 7.19 -6.40 -0.21
CA GLY A 87 7.59 -5.20 0.50
C GLY A 87 7.48 -5.40 2.01
N GLY A 88 8.40 -4.79 2.76
CA GLY A 88 8.30 -4.64 4.20
C GLY A 88 8.01 -3.18 4.57
N GLU A 89 7.79 -2.91 5.85
CA GLU A 89 7.54 -1.56 6.36
C GLU A 89 8.18 -1.37 7.74
N ILE A 90 8.96 -0.29 7.90
CA ILE A 90 9.50 0.08 9.23
C ILE A 90 8.57 1.04 9.99
N GLY A 91 7.60 1.60 9.30
CA GLY A 91 6.44 2.27 9.86
C GLY A 91 6.64 3.67 10.41
N GLU A 92 5.55 4.21 10.90
CA GLU A 92 5.50 5.46 11.66
C GLU A 92 5.87 5.19 13.11
N VAL A 93 7.11 5.49 13.47
CA VAL A 93 7.63 5.30 14.81
C VAL A 93 7.48 6.59 15.60
N GLY A 94 6.49 6.64 16.49
CA GLY A 94 6.31 7.76 17.41
C GLY A 94 5.93 9.09 16.78
N LYS A 95 5.38 9.09 15.56
CA LYS A 95 5.04 10.26 14.74
C LYS A 95 6.27 11.01 14.20
N GLU A 96 7.41 10.38 14.18
CA GLU A 96 8.63 10.89 13.60
C GLU A 96 8.90 10.23 12.24
N ASN A 97 9.73 10.86 11.41
CA ASN A 97 10.20 10.25 10.18
C ASN A 97 11.09 9.05 10.47
N SER A 98 11.06 8.07 9.58
CA SER A 98 11.98 6.94 9.65
C SER A 98 13.45 7.38 9.58
N ASN A 99 14.32 6.63 10.19
CA ASN A 99 15.76 6.92 10.21
C ASN A 99 16.61 5.69 9.87
N GLU A 100 17.89 5.91 9.62
CA GLU A 100 18.84 4.86 9.26
C GLU A 100 18.97 3.76 10.32
N GLN A 101 18.90 4.09 11.60
CA GLN A 101 19.03 3.10 12.67
C GLN A 101 17.85 2.12 12.68
N GLU A 102 16.64 2.62 12.44
CA GLU A 102 15.42 1.81 12.31
C GLU A 102 15.50 0.92 11.08
N LEU A 103 15.90 1.48 9.93
CA LEU A 103 16.07 0.73 8.68
C LEU A 103 17.04 -0.43 8.84
N ARG A 104 18.23 -0.16 9.41
CA ARG A 104 19.25 -1.19 9.62
C ARG A 104 18.81 -2.21 10.67
N ALA A 105 18.23 -1.77 11.78
CA ALA A 105 17.72 -2.69 12.80
C ALA A 105 16.66 -3.65 12.24
N TYR A 106 15.79 -3.18 11.35
CA TYR A 106 14.81 -4.03 10.69
C TYR A 106 15.49 -4.98 9.69
N LEU A 107 16.24 -4.45 8.71
CA LEU A 107 16.76 -5.25 7.59
C LEU A 107 17.83 -6.26 8.01
N ASP A 108 18.75 -5.90 8.92
CA ASP A 108 19.77 -6.82 9.41
C ASP A 108 19.16 -8.02 10.11
N ASN A 109 18.24 -7.77 11.05
CA ASN A 109 17.60 -8.84 11.81
C ASN A 109 16.59 -9.64 10.96
N PHE A 110 15.88 -8.98 10.04
CA PHE A 110 15.00 -9.66 9.10
C PHE A 110 15.76 -10.66 8.22
N ASN A 111 16.87 -10.21 7.62
CA ASN A 111 17.68 -11.05 6.72
C ASN A 111 18.37 -12.20 7.47
N GLU A 112 18.92 -11.91 8.67
CA GLU A 112 19.53 -12.96 9.53
C GLU A 112 18.50 -14.03 9.91
N LEU A 113 17.31 -13.60 10.34
CA LEU A 113 16.26 -14.52 10.75
C LEU A 113 15.69 -15.33 9.57
N LEU A 114 15.51 -14.69 8.41
CA LEU A 114 15.04 -15.36 7.21
C LEU A 114 16.04 -16.42 6.75
N GLU A 115 17.33 -16.09 6.67
CA GLU A 115 18.38 -17.03 6.29
C GLU A 115 18.49 -18.21 7.27
N LYS A 116 18.38 -17.93 8.57
CA LYS A 116 18.39 -18.96 9.61
C LYS A 116 17.21 -19.94 9.48
N ASN A 117 16.03 -19.42 9.18
CA ASN A 117 14.82 -20.23 9.10
C ASN A 117 14.67 -20.95 7.77
N ARG A 118 15.12 -20.33 6.68
CA ARG A 118 15.01 -20.86 5.32
C ARG A 118 16.19 -20.37 4.48
N SER A 119 17.29 -21.10 4.57
CA SER A 119 18.52 -20.76 3.83
C SER A 119 18.28 -20.62 2.33
N GLY A 120 18.80 -19.55 1.75
CA GLY A 120 18.65 -19.20 0.34
C GLY A 120 17.28 -18.68 -0.06
N ALA A 121 16.39 -18.36 0.89
CA ALA A 121 15.12 -17.72 0.56
C ALA A 121 15.33 -16.28 0.07
N THR A 122 14.61 -15.90 -0.99
CA THR A 122 14.61 -14.51 -1.46
C THR A 122 14.01 -13.60 -0.39
N THR A 123 14.75 -12.57 0.00
CA THR A 123 14.33 -11.55 0.96
C THR A 123 13.25 -10.63 0.38
N ILE A 124 12.87 -9.59 1.11
CA ILE A 124 12.01 -8.52 0.58
C ILE A 124 12.72 -7.76 -0.54
N SER A 125 11.95 -7.16 -1.45
CA SER A 125 12.47 -6.42 -2.60
C SER A 125 12.51 -4.91 -2.42
N LYS A 126 11.80 -4.39 -1.42
CA LYS A 126 11.62 -2.96 -1.15
C LYS A 126 11.15 -2.75 0.28
N ILE A 127 11.25 -1.52 0.76
CA ILE A 127 10.90 -1.16 2.14
C ILE A 127 10.11 0.15 2.19
N SER A 128 8.95 0.13 2.82
CA SER A 128 8.16 1.34 3.08
C SER A 128 8.68 2.09 4.30
N ILE A 129 8.77 3.41 4.16
CA ILE A 129 9.30 4.33 5.17
C ILE A 129 8.34 5.49 5.42
N GLN A 130 8.46 6.11 6.60
CA GLN A 130 7.73 7.34 6.94
C GLN A 130 8.59 8.56 6.65
N THR A 131 8.03 9.52 5.92
CA THR A 131 8.68 10.78 5.51
C THR A 131 7.82 12.01 5.79
N GLY A 132 6.98 11.96 6.83
CA GLY A 132 6.11 13.07 7.24
C GLY A 132 4.74 13.08 6.56
N THR A 133 4.39 12.04 5.80
CA THR A 133 3.09 11.95 5.13
C THR A 133 2.04 11.24 5.98
N SER A 134 0.76 11.52 5.71
CA SER A 134 -0.38 10.79 6.30
C SER A 134 -1.21 10.16 5.20
N HIS A 135 -1.61 8.92 5.38
CA HIS A 135 -2.48 8.22 4.43
C HIS A 135 -3.80 8.98 4.22
N GLY A 136 -4.04 9.37 2.96
CA GLY A 136 -5.24 10.11 2.55
C GLY A 136 -5.20 11.60 2.85
N GLY A 137 -4.09 12.13 3.35
CA GLY A 137 -3.94 13.52 3.75
C GLY A 137 -4.75 13.89 5.01
N VAL A 138 -4.67 15.14 5.41
CA VAL A 138 -5.40 15.69 6.57
C VAL A 138 -6.54 16.56 6.05
N PRO A 139 -7.81 16.09 6.12
CA PRO A 139 -8.95 16.92 5.69
C PRO A 139 -9.16 18.08 6.64
N LEU A 140 -9.24 19.29 6.06
CA LEU A 140 -9.53 20.51 6.78
C LEU A 140 -11.05 20.66 7.03
N PRO A 141 -11.47 21.52 7.97
CA PRO A 141 -12.89 21.72 8.29
C PRO A 141 -13.76 22.20 7.12
N ASP A 142 -13.17 22.87 6.13
CA ASP A 142 -13.82 23.34 4.91
C ASP A 142 -13.93 22.28 3.81
N GLY A 143 -13.48 21.04 4.09
CA GLY A 143 -13.49 19.92 3.14
C GLY A 143 -12.29 19.88 2.19
N SER A 144 -11.41 20.87 2.21
CA SER A 144 -10.12 20.82 1.52
C SER A 144 -9.15 19.87 2.24
N VAL A 145 -8.00 19.61 1.63
CA VAL A 145 -6.96 18.74 2.21
C VAL A 145 -5.71 19.58 2.44
N ALA A 146 -5.12 19.45 3.62
CA ALA A 146 -3.87 20.15 3.93
C ALA A 146 -2.75 19.71 2.97
N GLU A 147 -1.90 20.63 2.58
CA GLU A 147 -0.71 20.31 1.80
C GLU A 147 0.21 19.39 2.62
N VAL A 148 0.76 18.40 1.93
CA VAL A 148 1.73 17.48 2.50
C VAL A 148 3.12 18.04 2.24
N ASN A 149 3.92 18.15 3.30
CA ASN A 149 5.34 18.40 3.20
C ASN A 149 6.10 17.10 3.39
N LEU A 150 6.66 16.59 2.30
CA LEU A 150 7.41 15.35 2.30
C LEU A 150 8.90 15.63 2.54
N ASP A 151 9.49 14.87 3.45
CA ASP A 151 10.94 14.90 3.71
C ASP A 151 11.68 14.10 2.63
N PHE A 152 12.06 14.80 1.57
CA PHE A 152 12.78 14.20 0.46
C PHE A 152 14.20 13.77 0.82
N ASP A 153 14.84 14.43 1.79
CA ASP A 153 16.21 14.08 2.22
C ASP A 153 16.20 12.71 2.94
N THR A 154 15.20 12.49 3.82
CA THR A 154 14.98 11.16 4.43
C THR A 154 14.68 10.10 3.37
N LEU A 155 13.82 10.40 2.39
CA LEU A 155 13.49 9.48 1.31
C LEU A 155 14.73 9.08 0.49
N GLU A 156 15.53 10.05 0.07
CA GLU A 156 16.76 9.85 -0.70
C GLU A 156 17.75 8.97 0.07
N ASN A 157 18.05 9.36 1.31
CA ASN A 157 19.05 8.66 2.12
C ASN A 157 18.65 7.20 2.38
N LEU A 158 17.41 6.96 2.82
CA LEU A 158 16.97 5.60 3.13
C LEU A 158 16.76 4.75 1.87
N SER A 159 16.33 5.34 0.74
CA SER A 159 16.26 4.65 -0.54
C SER A 159 17.65 4.22 -1.02
N ARG A 160 18.64 5.11 -0.93
CA ARG A 160 20.03 4.81 -1.27
C ARG A 160 20.61 3.68 -0.41
N ILE A 161 20.48 3.75 0.92
CA ILE A 161 20.95 2.70 1.83
C ILE A 161 20.29 1.36 1.49
N SER A 162 18.98 1.35 1.25
CA SER A 162 18.24 0.15 0.88
C SER A 162 18.79 -0.51 -0.37
N ARG A 163 19.19 0.28 -1.37
CA ARG A 163 19.77 -0.23 -2.63
C ARG A 163 21.21 -0.67 -2.47
N GLU A 164 22.06 0.21 -1.91
CA GLU A 164 23.51 0.01 -1.89
C GLU A 164 23.97 -1.03 -0.90
N ASP A 165 23.37 -1.04 0.32
CA ASP A 165 23.81 -1.92 1.40
C ASP A 165 23.02 -3.23 1.46
N TYR A 166 21.75 -3.24 0.99
CA TYR A 166 20.86 -4.41 1.09
C TYR A 166 20.41 -4.99 -0.25
N GLY A 167 20.72 -4.34 -1.37
CA GLY A 167 20.36 -4.83 -2.70
C GLY A 167 18.85 -4.79 -2.98
N LEU A 168 18.08 -4.01 -2.24
CA LEU A 168 16.66 -3.79 -2.50
C LEU A 168 16.46 -2.87 -3.70
N ALA A 169 15.24 -2.79 -4.21
CA ALA A 169 14.88 -1.80 -5.24
C ALA A 169 14.91 -0.35 -4.72
N GLY A 170 14.80 -0.16 -3.42
CA GLY A 170 14.81 1.14 -2.75
C GLY A 170 13.64 1.30 -1.77
N ALA A 171 13.40 2.55 -1.38
CA ALA A 171 12.30 2.92 -0.50
C ALA A 171 10.97 3.03 -1.26
N VAL A 172 9.88 2.78 -0.54
CA VAL A 172 8.50 2.95 -1.00
C VAL A 172 7.88 4.14 -0.27
N GLN A 173 7.22 5.02 -1.02
CA GLN A 173 6.54 6.18 -0.46
C GLN A 173 5.03 5.97 -0.42
N HIS A 174 4.46 6.04 0.78
CA HIS A 174 3.02 6.12 1.01
C HIS A 174 2.54 7.56 1.24
N GLY A 175 1.22 7.78 1.14
CA GLY A 175 0.62 9.08 1.48
C GLY A 175 0.89 10.23 0.51
N ALA A 176 1.46 9.97 -0.66
CA ALA A 176 1.77 11.00 -1.67
C ALA A 176 0.55 11.51 -2.46
N SER A 177 -0.66 10.98 -2.22
CA SER A 177 -1.88 11.36 -2.98
C SER A 177 -2.24 12.86 -2.88
N THR A 178 -1.75 13.55 -1.88
CA THR A 178 -2.02 14.98 -1.63
C THR A 178 -0.79 15.86 -1.78
N LEU A 179 0.30 15.29 -2.34
CA LEU A 179 1.50 16.04 -2.70
C LEU A 179 1.22 16.95 -3.90
N PRO A 180 1.76 18.19 -3.92
CA PRO A 180 1.72 19.03 -5.10
C PRO A 180 2.24 18.32 -6.35
N GLN A 181 1.50 18.42 -7.46
CA GLN A 181 1.76 17.63 -8.67
C GLN A 181 3.12 17.94 -9.32
N ASP A 182 3.61 19.13 -9.16
CA ASP A 182 4.92 19.56 -9.66
C ASP A 182 6.10 18.88 -8.95
N LEU A 183 5.88 18.29 -7.77
CA LEU A 183 6.91 17.59 -7.00
C LEU A 183 7.05 16.09 -7.34
N PHE A 184 6.16 15.51 -8.14
CA PHE A 184 6.20 14.07 -8.42
C PHE A 184 7.46 13.62 -9.19
N HIS A 185 8.10 14.50 -9.96
CA HIS A 185 9.36 14.19 -10.64
C HIS A 185 10.50 13.85 -9.68
N LYS A 186 10.44 14.36 -8.44
CA LYS A 186 11.46 14.07 -7.41
C LYS A 186 11.56 12.60 -7.06
N PHE A 187 10.47 11.84 -7.10
CA PHE A 187 10.54 10.42 -6.83
C PHE A 187 11.45 9.66 -7.79
N ALA A 188 11.41 10.03 -9.08
CA ALA A 188 12.31 9.45 -10.07
C ALA A 188 13.76 9.93 -9.90
N GLU A 189 13.97 11.22 -9.60
CA GLU A 189 15.28 11.80 -9.35
C GLU A 189 15.99 11.20 -8.14
N LEU A 190 15.23 10.86 -7.07
CA LEU A 190 15.71 10.27 -5.83
C LEU A 190 15.71 8.73 -5.87
N GLU A 191 15.45 8.14 -7.03
CA GLU A 191 15.45 6.68 -7.23
C GLU A 191 14.56 5.95 -6.21
N THR A 192 13.37 6.50 -5.95
CA THR A 192 12.34 5.85 -5.14
C THR A 192 11.84 4.61 -5.87
N ALA A 193 11.78 3.46 -5.19
CA ALA A 193 11.38 2.20 -5.82
C ALA A 193 9.92 2.24 -6.27
N GLU A 194 9.03 2.75 -5.42
CA GLU A 194 7.60 2.78 -5.69
C GLU A 194 6.92 3.93 -4.93
N ILE A 195 5.82 4.41 -5.49
CA ILE A 195 4.88 5.31 -4.80
C ILE A 195 3.49 4.69 -4.80
N HIS A 196 2.79 4.80 -3.66
CA HIS A 196 1.45 4.24 -3.51
C HIS A 196 0.41 5.35 -3.48
N LEU A 197 -0.46 5.36 -4.47
CA LEU A 197 -1.50 6.36 -4.66
C LEU A 197 -2.87 5.68 -4.67
N ALA A 198 -3.77 6.11 -3.82
CA ALA A 198 -5.15 5.62 -3.79
C ALA A 198 -6.16 6.77 -3.65
N THR A 199 -5.96 7.65 -2.68
CA THR A 199 -6.92 8.68 -2.30
C THR A 199 -7.17 9.69 -3.42
N ASP A 200 -6.14 10.05 -4.20
CA ASP A 200 -6.31 10.99 -5.32
C ASP A 200 -7.27 10.44 -6.37
N PHE A 201 -7.12 9.17 -6.73
CA PHE A 201 -8.05 8.51 -7.68
C PHE A 201 -9.48 8.42 -7.13
N GLN A 202 -9.64 8.17 -5.82
CA GLN A 202 -10.95 8.23 -5.18
C GLN A 202 -11.54 9.64 -5.26
N ASN A 203 -10.71 10.66 -4.99
CA ASN A 203 -11.11 12.06 -5.06
C ASN A 203 -11.57 12.42 -6.48
N MET A 204 -10.86 11.96 -7.50
CA MET A 204 -11.22 12.17 -8.90
C MET A 204 -12.59 11.56 -9.22
N ILE A 205 -12.83 10.31 -8.81
CA ILE A 205 -14.12 9.64 -9.07
C ILE A 205 -15.28 10.39 -8.39
N TYR A 206 -15.19 10.67 -7.09
CA TYR A 206 -16.25 11.36 -6.35
C TYR A 206 -16.38 12.84 -6.73
N GLY A 207 -15.32 13.45 -7.25
CA GLY A 207 -15.28 14.84 -7.70
C GLY A 207 -15.65 15.06 -9.16
N SER A 208 -15.69 13.99 -9.98
CA SER A 208 -16.04 14.09 -11.39
C SER A 208 -17.45 14.66 -11.56
N THR A 209 -17.59 15.57 -12.51
CA THR A 209 -18.90 16.13 -12.90
C THR A 209 -19.82 15.10 -13.58
N LEU A 210 -19.24 13.99 -14.05
CA LEU A 210 -19.96 12.88 -14.65
C LEU A 210 -20.52 11.91 -13.60
N PHE A 211 -20.00 11.95 -12.36
CA PHE A 211 -20.47 11.05 -11.32
C PHE A 211 -21.86 11.47 -10.84
N PRO A 212 -22.89 10.59 -10.88
CA PRO A 212 -24.27 10.97 -10.60
C PRO A 212 -24.43 11.52 -9.18
N ALA A 213 -24.99 12.71 -9.07
CA ALA A 213 -25.12 13.43 -7.79
C ALA A 213 -26.04 12.68 -6.80
N ASP A 214 -27.12 12.07 -7.31
CA ASP A 214 -28.05 11.25 -6.54
C ASP A 214 -27.38 10.01 -5.98
N PHE A 215 -26.55 9.33 -6.78
CA PHE A 215 -25.79 8.18 -6.33
C PHE A 215 -24.72 8.57 -5.30
N LYS A 216 -24.05 9.70 -5.49
CA LYS A 216 -23.10 10.20 -4.50
C LYS A 216 -23.77 10.49 -3.16
N GLU A 217 -24.93 11.13 -3.15
CA GLU A 217 -25.66 11.41 -1.92
C GLU A 217 -26.22 10.15 -1.24
N GLU A 218 -26.64 9.15 -2.01
CA GLU A 218 -27.02 7.83 -1.47
C GLU A 218 -25.85 7.18 -0.73
N ILE A 219 -24.64 7.19 -1.32
CA ILE A 219 -23.43 6.67 -0.68
C ILE A 219 -23.17 7.45 0.62
N TYR A 220 -23.20 8.77 0.58
CA TYR A 220 -22.89 9.61 1.74
C TYR A 220 -23.90 9.44 2.86
N THR A 221 -25.18 9.31 2.53
CA THR A 221 -26.25 9.00 3.51
C THR A 221 -26.00 7.65 4.18
N HIS A 222 -25.71 6.62 3.40
CA HIS A 222 -25.35 5.31 3.94
C HIS A 222 -24.14 5.35 4.88
N LEU A 223 -23.11 6.11 4.51
CA LEU A 223 -21.91 6.24 5.34
C LEU A 223 -22.23 6.94 6.67
N ARG A 224 -23.05 8.00 6.66
CA ARG A 224 -23.49 8.72 7.87
C ARG A 224 -24.26 7.82 8.82
N GLU A 225 -25.08 6.91 8.27
CA GLU A 225 -25.88 5.98 9.08
C GLU A 225 -25.04 4.81 9.59
N LYS A 226 -24.36 4.12 8.71
CA LYS A 226 -23.67 2.86 9.02
C LYS A 226 -22.38 3.05 9.84
N PHE A 227 -21.66 4.11 9.61
CA PHE A 227 -20.34 4.35 10.18
C PHE A 227 -20.29 5.52 11.18
N VAL A 228 -21.45 6.00 11.65
CA VAL A 228 -21.55 7.10 12.62
C VAL A 228 -20.67 6.88 13.86
N GLY A 229 -20.51 5.64 14.31
CA GLY A 229 -19.66 5.29 15.46
C GLY A 229 -18.15 5.55 15.26
N GLU A 230 -17.72 5.80 14.02
CA GLU A 230 -16.32 6.16 13.70
C GLU A 230 -16.10 7.67 13.64
N LYS A 231 -17.19 8.47 13.69
CA LYS A 231 -17.11 9.93 13.68
C LYS A 231 -16.56 10.43 15.01
N LYS A 232 -15.46 11.16 14.97
CA LYS A 232 -14.91 11.79 16.17
C LYS A 232 -15.72 13.02 16.55
N SER A 233 -15.73 13.36 17.84
CA SER A 233 -16.53 14.47 18.39
C SER A 233 -16.13 15.86 17.87
N ASP A 234 -14.87 16.00 17.44
CA ASP A 234 -14.27 17.23 16.90
C ASP A 234 -14.28 17.28 15.37
N GLN A 235 -14.88 16.29 14.71
CA GLN A 235 -14.84 16.13 13.26
C GLN A 235 -16.09 16.70 12.60
N THR A 236 -15.91 17.54 11.56
CA THR A 236 -17.03 18.00 10.72
C THR A 236 -17.61 16.82 9.89
N ASP A 237 -18.79 17.05 9.30
CA ASP A 237 -19.41 16.03 8.43
C ASP A 237 -18.56 15.79 7.16
N GLU A 238 -18.03 16.86 6.58
CA GLU A 238 -17.14 16.80 5.42
C GLU A 238 -15.88 15.98 5.70
N GLN A 239 -15.25 16.20 6.83
CA GLN A 239 -14.09 15.42 7.26
C GLN A 239 -14.42 13.95 7.50
N PHE A 240 -15.57 13.67 8.08
CA PHE A 240 -16.06 12.31 8.29
C PHE A 240 -16.32 11.59 6.97
N ILE A 241 -17.06 12.23 6.06
CA ILE A 241 -17.34 11.68 4.73
C ILE A 241 -16.03 11.48 3.95
N TYR A 242 -15.13 12.44 3.94
CA TYR A 242 -13.84 12.31 3.28
C TYR A 242 -13.08 11.05 3.74
N LYS A 243 -13.03 10.79 5.03
CA LYS A 243 -12.34 9.62 5.61
C LYS A 243 -13.05 8.29 5.36
N THR A 244 -14.36 8.31 5.29
CA THR A 244 -15.17 7.07 5.21
C THR A 244 -15.60 6.71 3.79
N ARG A 245 -15.62 7.65 2.82
CA ARG A 245 -16.15 7.41 1.47
C ARG A 245 -15.47 6.28 0.69
N LYS A 246 -14.22 5.94 1.02
CA LYS A 246 -13.54 4.75 0.48
C LYS A 246 -14.32 3.45 0.71
N LYS A 247 -15.10 3.36 1.79
CA LYS A 247 -15.94 2.19 2.12
C LYS A 247 -17.12 2.04 1.17
N GLY A 248 -17.54 3.13 0.53
CA GLY A 248 -18.61 3.12 -0.46
C GLY A 248 -18.30 2.24 -1.68
N PHE A 249 -17.04 2.12 -2.08
CA PHE A 249 -16.66 1.27 -3.23
C PHE A 249 -17.02 -0.21 -3.00
N GLY A 250 -16.83 -0.72 -1.81
CA GLY A 250 -17.20 -2.10 -1.46
C GLY A 250 -18.72 -2.28 -1.35
N GLU A 251 -19.36 -1.43 -0.55
CA GLU A 251 -20.79 -1.50 -0.25
C GLU A 251 -21.66 -1.32 -1.50
N PHE A 252 -21.26 -0.44 -2.40
CA PHE A 252 -21.99 -0.13 -3.63
C PHE A 252 -21.34 -0.68 -4.90
N LYS A 253 -20.48 -1.72 -4.79
CA LYS A 253 -19.72 -2.26 -5.91
C LYS A 253 -20.58 -2.53 -7.14
N SER A 254 -21.72 -3.21 -6.97
CA SER A 254 -22.63 -3.52 -8.09
C SER A 254 -23.19 -2.28 -8.78
N ARG A 255 -23.47 -1.22 -8.01
CA ARG A 255 -23.95 0.06 -8.54
C ARG A 255 -22.88 0.79 -9.35
N PHE A 256 -21.60 0.81 -8.85
CA PHE A 256 -20.46 1.34 -9.61
C PHE A 256 -20.28 0.61 -10.93
N TRP A 257 -20.34 -0.71 -10.93
CA TRP A 257 -20.28 -1.52 -12.17
C TRP A 257 -21.48 -1.33 -13.10
N GLY A 258 -22.64 -1.01 -12.55
CA GLY A 258 -23.89 -0.75 -13.27
C GLY A 258 -24.06 0.68 -13.81
N LEU A 259 -23.10 1.57 -13.60
CA LEU A 259 -23.11 2.89 -14.23
C LEU A 259 -23.07 2.76 -15.75
N SER A 260 -23.71 3.71 -16.46
CA SER A 260 -23.73 3.70 -17.93
C SER A 260 -22.32 3.69 -18.51
N ASN A 261 -22.14 3.15 -19.71
CA ASN A 261 -20.86 3.15 -20.39
C ASN A 261 -20.32 4.56 -20.56
N GLU A 262 -21.16 5.52 -20.90
CA GLU A 262 -20.80 6.93 -21.06
C GLU A 262 -20.14 7.50 -19.78
N ILE A 263 -20.75 7.24 -18.62
CA ILE A 263 -20.19 7.71 -17.33
C ILE A 263 -18.86 7.00 -17.03
N ARG A 264 -18.81 5.66 -17.20
CA ARG A 264 -17.60 4.89 -16.92
C ARG A 264 -16.45 5.25 -17.84
N GLU A 265 -16.70 5.42 -19.12
CA GLU A 265 -15.69 5.83 -20.11
C GLU A 265 -15.23 7.27 -19.87
N GLY A 266 -16.17 8.17 -19.54
CA GLY A 266 -15.82 9.55 -19.22
C GLY A 266 -14.91 9.67 -18.00
N ILE A 267 -15.28 9.05 -16.87
CA ILE A 267 -14.45 9.01 -15.67
C ILE A 267 -13.14 8.26 -15.95
N GLY A 268 -13.19 7.18 -16.73
CA GLY A 268 -12.01 6.44 -17.17
C GLY A 268 -11.02 7.34 -17.90
N LYS A 269 -11.51 8.23 -18.76
CA LYS A 269 -10.67 9.19 -19.50
C LYS A 269 -9.99 10.23 -18.58
N GLU A 270 -10.70 10.70 -17.55
CA GLU A 270 -10.11 11.56 -16.52
C GLU A 270 -8.97 10.84 -15.80
N LEU A 271 -9.17 9.55 -15.42
CA LEU A 271 -8.16 8.71 -14.78
C LEU A 271 -6.98 8.39 -15.70
N GLU A 272 -7.21 8.12 -16.99
CA GLU A 272 -6.14 7.93 -17.99
C GLU A 272 -5.26 9.18 -18.08
N THR A 273 -5.86 10.37 -18.15
CA THR A 273 -5.12 11.62 -18.20
C THR A 273 -4.21 11.80 -16.97
N LYS A 274 -4.70 11.40 -15.79
CA LYS A 274 -3.91 11.42 -14.57
C LYS A 274 -2.77 10.40 -14.60
N MET A 275 -3.03 9.20 -15.13
CA MET A 275 -1.99 8.18 -15.28
C MET A 275 -0.89 8.61 -16.26
N ASP A 276 -1.26 9.21 -17.39
CA ASP A 276 -0.28 9.74 -18.36
C ASP A 276 0.62 10.79 -17.72
N PHE A 277 0.03 11.71 -16.95
CA PHE A 277 0.77 12.69 -16.17
C PHE A 277 1.74 12.02 -15.18
N LEU A 278 1.30 11.02 -14.43
CA LEU A 278 2.15 10.29 -13.48
C LEU A 278 3.27 9.54 -14.17
N PHE A 279 3.00 8.89 -15.30
CA PHE A 279 4.03 8.17 -16.08
C PHE A 279 5.10 9.12 -16.62
N ASP A 280 4.72 10.33 -17.02
CA ASP A 280 5.66 11.37 -17.42
C ASP A 280 6.55 11.80 -16.25
N LYS A 281 5.93 12.19 -15.12
CA LYS A 281 6.65 12.66 -13.93
C LYS A 281 7.55 11.61 -13.29
N LEU A 282 7.15 10.35 -13.32
CA LEU A 282 7.90 9.23 -12.76
C LEU A 282 8.92 8.63 -13.75
N ALA A 283 9.10 9.25 -14.92
CA ALA A 283 10.06 8.84 -15.97
C ALA A 283 9.90 7.36 -16.40
N VAL A 284 8.67 6.80 -16.33
CA VAL A 284 8.40 5.40 -16.70
C VAL A 284 7.90 5.25 -18.15
N GLN A 285 7.80 6.35 -18.90
CA GLN A 285 7.47 6.31 -20.32
C GLN A 285 8.59 5.62 -21.11
N ASN A 286 8.19 4.87 -22.17
CA ASN A 286 9.10 4.16 -23.05
C ASN A 286 10.02 3.10 -22.37
N THR A 287 9.65 2.60 -21.20
CA THR A 287 10.43 1.60 -20.45
C THR A 287 10.10 0.15 -20.84
N LYS A 288 9.16 -0.09 -21.75
CA LYS A 288 8.72 -1.44 -22.15
C LYS A 288 9.87 -2.35 -22.57
N ASP A 289 10.81 -1.83 -23.36
CA ASP A 289 11.95 -2.62 -23.83
C ASP A 289 12.94 -2.94 -22.70
N ALA A 290 13.08 -2.04 -21.71
CA ALA A 290 13.88 -2.31 -20.52
C ALA A 290 13.22 -3.42 -19.68
N VAL A 291 11.92 -3.34 -19.46
CA VAL A 291 11.17 -4.38 -18.73
C VAL A 291 11.29 -5.72 -19.43
N ASN A 292 11.09 -5.79 -20.75
CA ASN A 292 11.18 -7.04 -21.52
C ASN A 292 12.58 -7.67 -21.51
N LYS A 293 13.62 -6.88 -21.26
CA LYS A 293 15.00 -7.38 -21.15
C LYS A 293 15.33 -7.91 -19.75
N THR A 294 14.64 -7.45 -18.73
CA THR A 294 14.96 -7.72 -17.33
C THR A 294 13.94 -8.63 -16.63
N VAL A 295 12.72 -8.71 -17.16
CA VAL A 295 11.64 -9.51 -16.60
C VAL A 295 11.18 -10.55 -17.61
N GLU A 296 11.35 -11.80 -17.26
CA GLU A 296 10.75 -12.91 -18.00
C GLU A 296 9.26 -13.01 -17.66
N GLN A 297 8.42 -12.96 -18.70
CA GLN A 297 6.96 -13.08 -18.51
C GLN A 297 6.59 -14.54 -18.29
N VAL A 298 6.08 -14.87 -17.11
CA VAL A 298 5.49 -16.17 -16.82
C VAL A 298 3.97 -16.08 -17.03
N PRO A 299 3.42 -16.78 -18.04
CA PRO A 299 1.98 -16.73 -18.32
C PRO A 299 1.21 -17.60 -17.32
N ILE A 300 0.72 -16.98 -16.24
CA ILE A 300 -0.16 -17.63 -15.28
C ILE A 300 -1.59 -17.25 -15.62
N GLN A 301 -2.41 -18.25 -15.94
CA GLN A 301 -3.84 -18.07 -16.17
C GLN A 301 -4.62 -18.58 -14.96
N PRO A 302 -5.48 -17.76 -14.34
CA PRO A 302 -6.40 -18.24 -13.32
C PRO A 302 -7.27 -19.37 -13.88
N ASN A 303 -7.38 -20.46 -13.14
CA ASN A 303 -8.26 -21.55 -13.52
C ASN A 303 -9.66 -21.30 -12.96
N LEU A 304 -10.62 -21.01 -13.82
CA LEU A 304 -12.00 -20.69 -13.44
C LEU A 304 -12.68 -21.81 -12.61
N GLU A 305 -12.36 -23.08 -12.88
CA GLU A 305 -12.91 -24.21 -12.12
C GLU A 305 -12.39 -24.21 -10.68
N ASN A 306 -11.11 -23.89 -10.49
CA ASN A 306 -10.52 -23.76 -9.15
C ASN A 306 -11.11 -22.57 -8.39
N GLU A 307 -11.36 -21.45 -9.05
CA GLU A 307 -11.95 -20.26 -8.45
C GLU A 307 -13.41 -20.50 -8.01
N ILE A 308 -14.20 -21.21 -8.83
CA ILE A 308 -15.59 -21.54 -8.50
C ILE A 308 -15.64 -22.56 -7.35
N SER A 309 -14.78 -23.58 -7.34
CA SER A 309 -14.77 -24.59 -6.29
C SER A 309 -14.27 -24.08 -4.94
N ALA A 310 -13.39 -23.06 -4.93
CA ALA A 310 -12.94 -22.39 -3.72
C ALA A 310 -14.00 -21.46 -3.11
N SER A 311 -15.07 -21.15 -3.85
CA SER A 311 -16.15 -20.25 -3.43
C SER A 311 -17.40 -21.01 -2.92
N SER A 312 -17.40 -22.33 -2.98
CA SER A 312 -18.44 -23.24 -2.46
C SER A 312 -18.05 -23.86 -1.14
#